data_a36f385400df6b0ae00ef9f55b5bc831
#
_entry.id   a36f385400df6b0ae00ef9f55b5bc831
#
_cell.length_a   1.000
_cell.length_b   1.000
_cell.length_c   1.000
_cell.angle_alpha   90.00
_cell.angle_beta   90.00
_cell.angle_gamma   90.00
#
_symmetry.space_group_name_H-M   'P 1'
#
loop_
_entity.id
_entity.type
_entity.pdbx_description
1 polymer ?
#
loop_
_entity_poly.entity_id
_entity_poly.type
_entity_poly.pdbx_seq_one_letter_code
_entity_poly.pdbx_strand_id
1 'polypeptide(L)'
;KISVSHLFLDLEIDWDLHILKGNATLDLNRKPHADTLILDTRQLKINSVKSESGISLNFWLGDSSPVFGRPLYIVNKAENKKVIINYQTSPEAPALQWLTPDQTHDKQFPFLYSQSQAILARTWVPCQDAPAVKFTYKARIKTKPGFLALMSATNPTEVSADGVYNFEMEQPISSYLLALSSGKIAFKNMGSNCGIYAEQGMLD
;
A
#
# COMPACT_ATOMS: atom_id res chain seq x y z
N LYS A 1 13.55 -12.00 -16.65
CA LYS A 1 12.79 -11.68 -15.45
C LYS A 1 12.66 -10.15 -15.33
N ILE A 2 11.47 -9.66 -14.99
CA ILE A 2 11.19 -8.26 -14.64
C ILE A 2 11.07 -8.17 -13.12
N SER A 3 11.69 -7.15 -12.50
CA SER A 3 11.56 -6.85 -11.07
C SER A 3 11.15 -5.41 -10.86
N VAL A 4 10.42 -5.16 -9.79
CA VAL A 4 10.05 -3.82 -9.34
C VAL A 4 11.23 -3.20 -8.62
N SER A 5 11.56 -1.94 -8.93
CA SER A 5 12.63 -1.16 -8.27
C SER A 5 12.09 0.02 -7.47
N HIS A 6 10.96 0.56 -7.86
CA HIS A 6 10.26 1.64 -7.15
C HIS A 6 8.75 1.44 -7.24
N LEU A 7 8.06 1.79 -6.16
CA LEU A 7 6.61 1.73 -6.05
C LEU A 7 6.07 3.13 -5.73
N PHE A 8 5.10 3.62 -6.50
CA PHE A 8 4.30 4.78 -6.11
C PHE A 8 2.87 4.35 -5.89
N LEU A 9 2.36 4.58 -4.67
CA LEU A 9 0.97 4.34 -4.29
C LEU A 9 0.21 5.66 -4.26
N ASP A 10 -0.92 5.72 -4.96
CA ASP A 10 -1.90 6.82 -4.83
C ASP A 10 -3.24 6.18 -4.43
N LEU A 11 -3.52 6.18 -3.13
CA LEU A 11 -4.62 5.43 -2.53
C LEU A 11 -5.54 6.31 -1.70
N GLU A 12 -6.83 6.04 -1.79
CA GLU A 12 -7.87 6.56 -0.90
C GLU A 12 -8.34 5.45 0.04
N ILE A 13 -8.46 5.79 1.33
CA ILE A 13 -9.05 4.92 2.35
C ILE A 13 -10.56 5.15 2.35
N ASP A 14 -11.31 4.15 1.91
CA ASP A 14 -12.77 4.15 1.97
C ASP A 14 -13.22 3.49 3.28
N TRP A 15 -13.56 4.33 4.24
CA TRP A 15 -13.93 3.92 5.60
C TRP A 15 -15.29 3.25 5.68
N ASP A 16 -16.16 3.49 4.72
CA ASP A 16 -17.51 2.93 4.72
C ASP A 16 -17.52 1.53 4.10
N LEU A 17 -16.69 1.33 3.08
CA LEU A 17 -16.54 0.03 2.41
C LEU A 17 -15.40 -0.82 2.98
N HIS A 18 -14.59 -0.30 3.90
CA HIS A 18 -13.40 -0.94 4.45
C HIS A 18 -12.41 -1.40 3.36
N ILE A 19 -12.14 -0.55 2.39
CA ILE A 19 -11.21 -0.83 1.29
C ILE A 19 -10.20 0.30 1.09
N LEU A 20 -9.07 -0.06 0.48
CA LEU A 20 -8.17 0.88 -0.17
C LEU A 20 -8.42 0.82 -1.68
N LYS A 21 -8.51 1.97 -2.34
CA LYS A 21 -8.72 2.07 -3.78
C LYS A 21 -7.83 3.14 -4.41
N GLY A 22 -7.35 2.90 -5.62
CA GLY A 22 -6.50 3.85 -6.34
C GLY A 22 -5.52 3.18 -7.29
N ASN A 23 -4.29 3.68 -7.32
CA ASN A 23 -3.28 3.25 -8.27
C ASN A 23 -1.99 2.80 -7.58
N ALA A 24 -1.36 1.76 -8.13
CA ALA A 24 0.03 1.41 -7.92
C ALA A 24 0.79 1.65 -9.23
N THR A 25 1.80 2.51 -9.20
CA THR A 25 2.73 2.70 -10.32
C THR A 25 4.05 2.02 -9.97
N LEU A 26 4.50 1.13 -10.84
CA LEU A 26 5.68 0.30 -10.64
C LEU A 26 6.76 0.69 -11.64
N ASP A 27 7.94 1.11 -11.16
CA ASP A 27 9.14 1.25 -11.98
C ASP A 27 9.84 -0.11 -12.09
N LEU A 28 10.27 -0.45 -13.28
CA LEU A 28 10.68 -1.81 -13.60
C LEU A 28 12.15 -1.90 -14.00
N ASN A 29 12.86 -2.85 -13.40
CA ASN A 29 14.14 -3.35 -13.89
C ASN A 29 13.91 -4.61 -14.70
N ARG A 30 14.46 -4.66 -15.92
CA ARG A 30 14.21 -5.74 -16.88
C ARG A 30 15.51 -6.41 -17.30
N LYS A 31 15.52 -7.74 -17.27
CA LYS A 31 16.55 -8.54 -17.98
C LYS A 31 16.20 -8.67 -19.47
N PRO A 32 17.20 -8.81 -20.37
CA PRO A 32 16.94 -9.03 -21.79
C PRO A 32 15.89 -10.13 -22.03
N HIS A 33 15.06 -9.96 -23.06
CA HIS A 33 14.02 -10.89 -23.49
C HIS A 33 12.92 -11.20 -22.47
N ALA A 34 12.81 -10.44 -21.38
CA ALA A 34 11.69 -10.58 -20.46
C ALA A 34 10.53 -9.66 -20.92
N ASP A 35 9.36 -10.23 -21.18
CA ASP A 35 8.18 -9.56 -21.71
C ASP A 35 6.95 -9.63 -20.79
N THR A 36 7.05 -10.38 -19.70
CA THR A 36 5.95 -10.57 -18.76
C THR A 36 6.37 -10.19 -17.35
N LEU A 37 5.67 -9.21 -16.76
CA LEU A 37 5.75 -8.89 -15.35
C LEU A 37 4.80 -9.80 -14.58
N ILE A 38 5.29 -10.41 -13.51
CA ILE A 38 4.50 -11.26 -12.62
C ILE A 38 4.51 -10.61 -11.24
N LEU A 39 3.32 -10.36 -10.72
CA LEU A 39 3.09 -9.83 -9.38
C LEU A 39 2.23 -10.81 -8.58
N ASP A 40 2.44 -10.80 -7.28
CA ASP A 40 1.59 -11.50 -6.34
C ASP A 40 0.38 -10.64 -5.99
N THR A 41 -0.81 -11.23 -6.00
CA THR A 41 -2.06 -10.61 -5.54
C THR A 41 -2.91 -11.62 -4.78
N ARG A 42 -3.63 -11.16 -3.78
CA ARG A 42 -4.63 -11.99 -3.09
C ARG A 42 -5.85 -11.14 -2.79
N GLN A 43 -6.99 -11.50 -3.43
CA GLN A 43 -8.27 -10.82 -3.29
C GLN A 43 -8.27 -9.34 -3.76
N LEU A 44 -7.28 -8.92 -4.56
CA LEU A 44 -7.32 -7.61 -5.19
C LEU A 44 -8.24 -7.64 -6.41
N LYS A 45 -9.08 -6.61 -6.54
CA LYS A 45 -9.84 -6.35 -7.78
C LYS A 45 -9.02 -5.43 -8.66
N ILE A 46 -8.48 -5.97 -9.75
CA ILE A 46 -7.72 -5.21 -10.75
C ILE A 46 -8.71 -4.64 -11.75
N ASN A 47 -8.80 -3.32 -11.82
CA ASN A 47 -9.73 -2.62 -12.72
C ASN A 47 -9.09 -2.35 -14.10
N SER A 48 -7.83 -1.95 -14.13
CA SER A 48 -7.09 -1.70 -15.37
C SER A 48 -5.57 -1.77 -15.14
N VAL A 49 -4.84 -2.07 -16.21
CA VAL A 49 -3.38 -1.99 -16.25
C VAL A 49 -2.99 -1.19 -17.48
N LYS A 50 -2.13 -0.18 -17.30
CA LYS A 50 -1.69 0.73 -18.36
C LYS A 50 -0.17 0.90 -18.32
N SER A 51 0.41 1.25 -19.47
CA SER A 51 1.78 1.75 -19.55
C SER A 51 1.87 3.19 -19.05
N GLU A 52 3.09 3.72 -18.91
CA GLU A 52 3.35 5.14 -18.59
C GLU A 52 2.76 6.11 -19.62
N SER A 53 2.60 5.68 -20.88
CA SER A 53 1.96 6.45 -21.95
C SER A 53 0.43 6.33 -21.95
N GLY A 54 -0.17 5.65 -20.98
CA GLY A 54 -1.63 5.47 -20.87
C GLY A 54 -2.21 4.36 -21.74
N ILE A 55 -1.40 3.62 -22.48
CA ILE A 55 -1.86 2.51 -23.32
C ILE A 55 -2.24 1.33 -22.43
N SER A 56 -3.42 0.74 -22.67
CA SER A 56 -3.88 -0.47 -21.96
C SER A 56 -2.98 -1.66 -22.27
N LEU A 57 -2.57 -2.36 -21.23
CA LEU A 57 -1.75 -3.56 -21.31
C LEU A 57 -2.62 -4.81 -21.09
N ASN A 58 -2.30 -5.89 -21.81
CA ASN A 58 -2.94 -7.19 -21.58
C ASN A 58 -2.48 -7.75 -20.26
N PHE A 59 -3.43 -8.18 -19.43
CA PHE A 59 -3.16 -8.84 -18.17
C PHE A 59 -4.19 -9.94 -17.87
N TRP A 60 -3.81 -10.88 -17.03
CA TRP A 60 -4.72 -11.92 -16.51
C TRP A 60 -4.26 -12.38 -15.12
N LEU A 61 -5.20 -12.95 -14.39
CA LEU A 61 -4.93 -13.60 -13.11
C LEU A 61 -4.76 -15.10 -13.34
N GLY A 62 -3.67 -15.67 -12.84
CA GLY A 62 -3.40 -17.12 -12.89
C GLY A 62 -4.26 -17.92 -11.93
N ASP A 63 -3.88 -19.18 -11.71
CA ASP A 63 -4.61 -20.11 -10.84
C ASP A 63 -4.64 -19.61 -9.39
N SER A 64 -5.74 -19.90 -8.72
CA SER A 64 -5.94 -19.51 -7.33
C SER A 64 -5.27 -20.48 -6.36
N SER A 65 -4.56 -19.93 -5.39
CA SER A 65 -4.05 -20.66 -4.23
C SER A 65 -4.63 -20.08 -2.95
N PRO A 66 -5.09 -20.90 -2.00
CA PRO A 66 -5.60 -20.41 -0.72
C PRO A 66 -4.55 -19.62 0.09
N VAL A 67 -3.27 -19.98 -0.07
CA VAL A 67 -2.15 -19.37 0.66
C VAL A 67 -1.56 -18.21 -0.13
N PHE A 68 -1.22 -18.44 -1.41
CA PHE A 68 -0.47 -17.47 -2.22
C PHE A 68 -1.35 -16.50 -3.01
N GLY A 69 -2.66 -16.72 -3.05
CA GLY A 69 -3.58 -15.92 -3.86
C GLY A 69 -3.50 -16.25 -5.35
N ARG A 70 -3.50 -15.25 -6.22
CA ARG A 70 -3.43 -15.40 -7.67
C ARG A 70 -2.30 -14.53 -8.23
N PRO A 71 -1.37 -15.09 -9.01
CA PRO A 71 -0.39 -14.27 -9.70
C PRO A 71 -1.08 -13.40 -10.75
N LEU A 72 -0.70 -12.13 -10.81
CA LEU A 72 -1.11 -11.19 -11.84
C LEU A 72 -0.01 -11.16 -12.90
N TYR A 73 -0.34 -11.60 -14.10
CA TYR A 73 0.53 -11.56 -15.27
C TYR A 73 0.21 -10.33 -16.11
N ILE A 74 1.23 -9.57 -16.49
CA ILE A 74 1.08 -8.36 -17.30
C ILE A 74 2.06 -8.46 -18.47
N VAL A 75 1.54 -8.46 -19.71
CA VAL A 75 2.37 -8.39 -20.92
C VAL A 75 2.91 -6.98 -21.03
N ASN A 76 4.22 -6.85 -20.87
CA ASN A 76 4.87 -5.56 -20.83
C ASN A 76 6.07 -5.55 -21.78
N LYS A 77 5.95 -4.81 -22.88
CA LYS A 77 6.99 -4.68 -23.90
C LYS A 77 8.20 -3.92 -23.38
N ALA A 78 9.34 -4.09 -24.07
CA ALA A 78 10.64 -3.58 -23.61
C ALA A 78 10.69 -2.05 -23.45
N GLU A 79 9.93 -1.31 -24.25
CA GLU A 79 9.85 0.14 -24.22
C GLU A 79 9.18 0.70 -22.95
N ASN A 80 8.30 -0.07 -22.30
CA ASN A 80 7.60 0.39 -21.11
C ASN A 80 8.45 0.18 -19.85
N LYS A 81 8.89 1.26 -19.25
CA LYS A 81 9.66 1.26 -18.00
C LYS A 81 8.78 1.26 -16.76
N LYS A 82 7.51 1.67 -16.91
CA LYS A 82 6.53 1.75 -15.82
C LYS A 82 5.23 1.06 -16.19
N VAL A 83 4.57 0.54 -15.16
CA VAL A 83 3.22 -0.02 -15.24
C VAL A 83 2.35 0.63 -14.18
N ILE A 84 1.17 1.06 -14.56
CA ILE A 84 0.17 1.68 -13.69
C ILE A 84 -1.00 0.71 -13.55
N ILE A 85 -1.29 0.30 -12.33
CA ILE A 85 -2.35 -0.65 -11.98
C ILE A 85 -3.41 0.09 -11.18
N ASN A 86 -4.62 0.23 -11.73
CA ASN A 86 -5.77 0.70 -10.97
C ASN A 86 -6.45 -0.50 -10.31
N TYR A 87 -6.64 -0.42 -9.00
CA TYR A 87 -7.16 -1.55 -8.22
C TYR A 87 -7.87 -1.10 -6.95
N GLN A 88 -8.52 -2.06 -6.32
CA GLN A 88 -9.02 -1.94 -4.95
C GLN A 88 -8.79 -3.23 -4.16
N THR A 89 -8.71 -3.10 -2.84
CA THR A 89 -8.61 -4.24 -1.92
C THR A 89 -9.98 -4.88 -1.69
N SER A 90 -9.97 -6.09 -1.11
CA SER A 90 -11.16 -6.67 -0.49
C SER A 90 -11.41 -6.03 0.88
N PRO A 91 -12.66 -5.88 1.35
CA PRO A 91 -12.96 -5.56 2.74
C PRO A 91 -12.37 -6.58 3.74
N GLU A 92 -12.18 -7.81 3.28
CA GLU A 92 -11.61 -8.93 4.05
C GLU A 92 -10.11 -9.12 3.80
N ALA A 93 -9.39 -8.09 3.32
CA ALA A 93 -7.95 -8.17 3.08
C ALA A 93 -7.20 -8.51 4.37
N PRO A 94 -6.54 -9.68 4.47
CA PRO A 94 -5.96 -10.15 5.74
C PRO A 94 -4.89 -9.24 6.33
N ALA A 95 -4.24 -8.43 5.51
CA ALA A 95 -3.27 -7.44 6.00
C ALA A 95 -3.93 -6.23 6.68
N LEU A 96 -5.18 -5.91 6.38
CA LEU A 96 -5.84 -4.69 6.83
C LEU A 96 -6.75 -4.99 8.02
N GLN A 97 -6.46 -4.36 9.15
CA GLN A 97 -7.24 -4.50 10.37
C GLN A 97 -8.05 -3.21 10.58
N TRP A 98 -9.37 -3.33 10.48
CA TRP A 98 -10.32 -2.25 10.66
C TRP A 98 -10.94 -2.34 12.05
N LEU A 99 -10.45 -1.51 12.98
CA LEU A 99 -11.01 -1.44 14.33
C LEU A 99 -12.23 -0.54 14.35
N THR A 100 -13.31 -1.04 14.94
CA THR A 100 -14.48 -0.21 15.25
C THR A 100 -14.17 0.75 16.39
N PRO A 101 -14.96 1.84 16.59
CA PRO A 101 -14.76 2.73 17.72
C PRO A 101 -14.68 2.02 19.07
N ASP A 102 -15.49 0.98 19.30
CA ASP A 102 -15.48 0.23 20.57
C ASP A 102 -14.16 -0.52 20.85
N GLN A 103 -13.37 -0.76 19.82
CA GLN A 103 -12.06 -1.43 19.90
C GLN A 103 -10.90 -0.44 20.06
N THR A 104 -11.16 0.86 19.99
CA THR A 104 -10.16 1.92 20.19
C THR A 104 -10.20 2.42 21.65
N HIS A 105 -9.15 3.12 22.09
CA HIS A 105 -9.06 3.60 23.48
C HIS A 105 -10.14 4.66 23.79
N ASP A 106 -10.25 5.68 22.91
CA ASP A 106 -11.16 6.79 23.11
C ASP A 106 -12.62 6.43 22.74
N LYS A 107 -12.86 5.28 22.13
CA LYS A 107 -14.18 4.72 21.75
C LYS A 107 -15.04 5.66 20.89
N GLN A 108 -14.41 6.56 20.15
CA GLN A 108 -15.12 7.59 19.37
C GLN A 108 -14.94 7.41 17.87
N PHE A 109 -13.75 6.98 17.44
CA PHE A 109 -13.38 6.91 16.03
C PHE A 109 -12.78 5.56 15.67
N PRO A 110 -12.99 5.08 14.43
CA PRO A 110 -12.36 3.85 13.96
C PRO A 110 -10.86 4.04 13.74
N PHE A 111 -10.13 2.92 13.68
CA PHE A 111 -8.70 2.90 13.39
C PHE A 111 -8.38 1.81 12.38
N LEU A 112 -7.54 2.13 11.40
CA LEU A 112 -6.99 1.20 10.44
C LEU A 112 -5.51 1.00 10.69
N TYR A 113 -5.05 -0.25 10.68
CA TYR A 113 -3.63 -0.56 10.55
C TYR A 113 -3.40 -1.78 9.66
N SER A 114 -2.21 -1.88 9.08
CA SER A 114 -1.83 -3.01 8.26
C SER A 114 -0.76 -3.87 8.94
N GLN A 115 -0.77 -5.18 8.64
CA GLN A 115 0.27 -6.14 8.96
C GLN A 115 0.64 -6.94 7.72
N SER A 116 1.79 -6.63 7.11
CA SER A 116 2.20 -7.22 5.83
C SER A 116 3.05 -8.50 5.96
N GLN A 117 3.56 -8.82 7.17
CA GLN A 117 4.38 -10.01 7.41
C GLN A 117 3.49 -11.27 7.54
N ALA A 118 3.88 -12.43 6.98
CA ALA A 118 5.10 -12.66 6.19
C ALA A 118 4.90 -12.40 4.69
N ILE A 119 3.71 -12.67 4.12
CA ILE A 119 3.35 -12.58 2.71
C ILE A 119 1.96 -11.94 2.52
N LEU A 120 1.60 -10.99 3.38
CA LEU A 120 0.29 -10.35 3.34
C LEU A 120 0.29 -9.00 2.60
N ALA A 121 1.46 -8.46 2.21
CA ALA A 121 1.53 -7.26 1.39
C ALA A 121 0.69 -7.39 0.11
N ARG A 122 0.70 -8.56 -0.54
CA ARG A 122 -0.10 -8.91 -1.72
C ARG A 122 -1.61 -8.79 -1.55
N THR A 123 -2.11 -8.65 -0.33
CA THR A 123 -3.54 -8.52 -0.06
C THR A 123 -4.02 -7.07 -0.12
N TRP A 124 -3.08 -6.10 -0.14
CA TRP A 124 -3.42 -4.69 -0.26
C TRP A 124 -2.58 -3.91 -1.28
N VAL A 125 -1.46 -4.48 -1.76
CA VAL A 125 -0.62 -3.91 -2.83
C VAL A 125 -0.29 -5.01 -3.85
N PRO A 126 -0.51 -4.80 -5.15
CA PRO A 126 -0.01 -5.71 -6.18
C PRO A 126 1.51 -5.57 -6.27
N CYS A 127 2.28 -6.54 -5.77
CA CYS A 127 3.73 -6.47 -5.65
C CYS A 127 4.41 -7.82 -5.87
N GLN A 128 5.73 -7.84 -5.94
CA GLN A 128 6.51 -9.07 -5.83
C GLN A 128 6.78 -9.31 -4.34
N ASP A 129 5.91 -10.10 -3.72
CA ASP A 129 5.84 -10.29 -2.27
C ASP A 129 6.83 -11.38 -1.80
N ALA A 130 8.12 -11.07 -1.97
CA ALA A 130 9.22 -11.93 -1.57
C ALA A 130 10.36 -11.09 -0.95
N PRO A 131 11.02 -11.57 0.13
CA PRO A 131 12.08 -10.82 0.81
C PRO A 131 13.27 -10.44 -0.07
N ALA A 132 13.51 -11.21 -1.14
CA ALA A 132 14.59 -10.97 -2.08
C ALA A 132 14.33 -9.80 -3.04
N VAL A 133 13.09 -9.35 -3.16
CA VAL A 133 12.72 -8.18 -3.99
C VAL A 133 12.58 -6.98 -3.07
N LYS A 134 13.47 -6.01 -3.26
CA LYS A 134 13.46 -4.76 -2.51
C LYS A 134 13.20 -3.60 -3.45
N PHE A 135 12.43 -2.63 -3.00
CA PHE A 135 12.10 -1.42 -3.74
C PHE A 135 12.02 -0.22 -2.80
N THR A 136 12.33 0.95 -3.33
CA THR A 136 12.01 2.23 -2.70
C THR A 136 10.54 2.54 -2.94
N TYR A 137 9.91 3.41 -2.13
CA TYR A 137 8.56 3.81 -2.44
C TYR A 137 8.25 5.25 -2.11
N LYS A 138 7.26 5.78 -2.82
CA LYS A 138 6.51 6.98 -2.48
C LYS A 138 5.04 6.62 -2.36
N ALA A 139 4.32 7.35 -1.52
CA ALA A 139 2.88 7.16 -1.42
C ALA A 139 2.17 8.49 -1.21
N ARG A 140 1.00 8.62 -1.82
CA ARG A 140 -0.01 9.62 -1.53
C ARG A 140 -1.22 8.89 -0.97
N ILE A 141 -1.54 9.14 0.28
CA ILE A 141 -2.66 8.51 0.98
C ILE A 141 -3.69 9.57 1.31
N LYS A 142 -4.93 9.33 0.89
CA LYS A 142 -6.08 10.17 1.24
C LYS A 142 -6.95 9.44 2.26
N THR A 143 -7.25 10.10 3.37
CA THR A 143 -8.14 9.61 4.43
C THR A 143 -9.19 10.68 4.78
N LYS A 144 -10.03 10.42 5.76
CA LYS A 144 -11.01 11.42 6.26
C LYS A 144 -10.29 12.65 6.81
N PRO A 145 -10.79 13.88 6.56
CA PRO A 145 -10.30 15.06 7.23
C PRO A 145 -10.31 14.89 8.75
N GLY A 146 -9.25 15.33 9.41
CA GLY A 146 -9.10 15.18 10.86
C GLY A 146 -8.51 13.83 11.33
N PHE A 147 -8.27 12.88 10.40
CA PHE A 147 -7.50 11.65 10.65
C PHE A 147 -6.07 11.83 10.20
N LEU A 148 -5.12 11.31 10.96
CA LEU A 148 -3.71 11.21 10.58
C LEU A 148 -3.49 9.89 9.84
N ALA A 149 -2.64 9.90 8.82
CA ALA A 149 -2.14 8.69 8.18
C ALA A 149 -0.64 8.55 8.42
N LEU A 150 -0.17 7.32 8.61
CA LEU A 150 1.22 6.95 8.83
C LEU A 150 1.60 5.79 7.91
N MET A 151 2.86 5.77 7.50
CA MET A 151 3.44 4.64 6.76
C MET A 151 4.82 4.26 7.33
N SER A 152 5.41 3.17 6.82
CA SER A 152 6.79 2.79 7.09
C SER A 152 7.79 3.73 6.38
N ALA A 153 7.70 5.03 6.64
CA ALA A 153 8.46 6.12 6.02
C ALA A 153 8.64 7.25 7.03
N THR A 154 9.15 8.40 6.60
CA THR A 154 9.07 9.63 7.40
C THR A 154 7.61 10.06 7.52
N ASN A 155 7.14 10.23 8.74
CA ASN A 155 5.74 10.48 9.04
C ASN A 155 5.48 11.94 9.45
N PRO A 156 4.30 12.49 9.10
CA PRO A 156 3.85 13.81 9.55
C PRO A 156 3.53 13.78 11.05
N THR A 157 3.77 14.89 11.73
CA THR A 157 3.41 15.08 13.16
C THR A 157 2.07 15.78 13.34
N GLU A 158 1.51 16.36 12.28
CA GLU A 158 0.30 17.14 12.30
C GLU A 158 -0.75 16.59 11.32
N VAL A 159 -2.01 16.83 11.67
CA VAL A 159 -3.15 16.42 10.84
C VAL A 159 -3.30 17.37 9.65
N SER A 160 -3.37 16.81 8.45
CA SER A 160 -3.68 17.57 7.23
C SER A 160 -5.14 18.00 7.19
N ALA A 161 -5.40 19.24 6.75
CA ALA A 161 -6.75 19.80 6.66
C ALA A 161 -7.63 19.08 5.62
N ASP A 162 -7.01 18.56 4.54
CA ASP A 162 -7.70 17.86 3.44
C ASP A 162 -7.61 16.32 3.56
N GLY A 163 -6.94 15.81 4.60
CA GLY A 163 -6.73 14.38 4.81
C GLY A 163 -5.75 13.73 3.84
N VAL A 164 -4.93 14.50 3.14
CA VAL A 164 -3.94 14.00 2.17
C VAL A 164 -2.54 14.03 2.77
N TYR A 165 -1.84 12.90 2.66
CA TYR A 165 -0.49 12.70 3.19
C TYR A 165 0.43 12.14 2.11
N ASN A 166 1.66 12.65 2.07
CA ASN A 166 2.70 12.18 1.15
C ASN A 166 3.83 11.53 1.95
N PHE A 167 4.29 10.38 1.49
CA PHE A 167 5.32 9.59 2.13
C PHE A 167 6.44 9.25 1.15
N GLU A 168 7.65 9.11 1.68
CA GLU A 168 8.81 8.70 0.92
C GLU A 168 9.72 7.80 1.75
N MET A 169 10.08 6.64 1.17
CA MET A 169 11.05 5.69 1.71
C MET A 169 12.16 5.51 0.68
N GLU A 170 13.28 6.15 0.92
CA GLU A 170 14.44 6.13 0.02
C GLU A 170 15.27 4.85 0.13
N GLN A 171 15.21 4.17 1.28
CA GLN A 171 15.89 2.90 1.47
C GLN A 171 15.08 1.76 0.85
N PRO A 172 15.71 0.89 0.02
CA PRO A 172 15.01 -0.25 -0.54
C PRO A 172 14.58 -1.23 0.55
N ILE A 173 13.27 -1.43 0.69
CA ILE A 173 12.68 -2.35 1.66
C ILE A 173 11.99 -3.52 0.96
N SER A 174 11.84 -4.64 1.68
CA SER A 174 11.00 -5.75 1.26
C SER A 174 9.52 -5.44 1.49
N SER A 175 8.64 -6.02 0.69
CA SER A 175 7.18 -5.80 0.74
C SER A 175 6.55 -6.00 2.13
N TYR A 176 7.03 -6.98 2.91
CA TYR A 176 6.51 -7.25 4.24
C TYR A 176 6.76 -6.12 5.26
N LEU A 177 7.64 -5.17 4.94
CA LEU A 177 7.89 -3.96 5.76
C LEU A 177 6.99 -2.78 5.38
N LEU A 178 6.21 -2.88 4.30
CA LEU A 178 5.20 -1.88 4.01
C LEU A 178 4.15 -1.88 5.11
N ALA A 179 3.94 -0.72 5.72
CA ALA A 179 2.91 -0.51 6.73
C ALA A 179 2.10 0.75 6.41
N LEU A 180 0.82 0.70 6.75
CA LEU A 180 -0.12 1.81 6.69
C LEU A 180 -0.94 1.79 7.97
N SER A 181 -1.14 2.94 8.58
CA SER A 181 -2.18 3.13 9.59
C SER A 181 -2.87 4.48 9.40
N SER A 182 -4.12 4.58 9.84
CA SER A 182 -4.87 5.84 9.83
C SER A 182 -5.93 5.84 10.92
N GLY A 183 -6.13 7.00 11.55
CA GLY A 183 -7.14 7.18 12.58
C GLY A 183 -7.07 8.55 13.23
N LYS A 184 -7.88 8.74 14.26
CA LYS A 184 -7.90 9.94 15.09
C LYS A 184 -6.78 9.86 16.13
N ILE A 185 -5.54 9.98 15.66
CA ILE A 185 -4.33 9.90 16.49
C ILE A 185 -3.54 11.21 16.42
N ALA A 186 -2.71 11.44 17.44
CA ALA A 186 -1.83 12.59 17.54
C ALA A 186 -0.38 12.15 17.79
N PHE A 187 0.56 13.06 17.60
CA PHE A 187 1.98 12.84 17.85
C PHE A 187 2.38 13.52 19.16
N LYS A 188 3.13 12.80 20.00
CA LYS A 188 3.79 13.36 21.19
C LYS A 188 5.30 13.15 21.08
N ASN A 189 6.04 14.23 21.15
CA ASN A 189 7.50 14.18 21.20
C ASN A 189 7.95 13.65 22.58
N MET A 190 8.79 12.63 22.57
CA MET A 190 9.32 11.99 23.80
C MET A 190 10.81 12.27 24.02
N GLY A 191 11.47 13.03 23.13
CA GLY A 191 12.88 13.36 23.21
C GLY A 191 13.45 13.80 21.86
N SER A 192 14.77 14.00 21.78
CA SER A 192 15.42 14.55 20.57
C SER A 192 15.23 13.69 19.30
N ASN A 193 15.09 12.37 19.44
CA ASN A 193 14.99 11.44 18.32
C ASN A 193 13.88 10.39 18.52
N CYS A 194 12.90 10.67 19.39
CA CYS A 194 11.87 9.71 19.74
C CYS A 194 10.52 10.40 19.88
N GLY A 195 9.47 9.77 19.38
CA GLY A 195 8.10 10.22 19.53
C GLY A 195 7.13 9.05 19.43
N ILE A 196 5.90 9.29 19.84
CA ILE A 196 4.83 8.29 19.81
C ILE A 196 3.61 8.87 19.09
N TYR A 197 2.94 8.00 18.33
CA TYR A 197 1.62 8.28 17.76
C TYR A 197 0.59 7.42 18.48
N ALA A 198 -0.42 8.04 19.03
CA ALA A 198 -1.50 7.35 19.73
C ALA A 198 -2.78 8.19 19.72
N GLU A 199 -3.89 7.63 20.20
CA GLU A 199 -5.10 8.39 20.48
C GLU A 199 -4.84 9.40 21.59
N GLN A 200 -5.54 10.53 21.57
CA GLN A 200 -5.27 11.65 22.51
C GLN A 200 -5.33 11.22 23.96
N GLY A 201 -6.34 10.44 24.35
CA GLY A 201 -6.49 9.94 25.70
C GLY A 201 -5.38 9.01 26.19
N MET A 202 -4.54 8.51 25.28
CA MET A 202 -3.34 7.71 25.64
C MET A 202 -2.07 8.57 25.77
N LEU A 203 -2.10 9.82 25.29
CA LEU A 203 -0.95 10.74 25.30
C LEU A 203 -0.94 11.69 26.51
N ASP A 204 -2.05 11.81 27.18
CA ASP A 204 -2.23 12.63 28.38
C ASP A 204 -1.63 11.92 29.60
#